data_bad8323085559c9b7cfe0a884b4edb92
#
_entry.id   bad8323085559c9b7cfe0a884b4edb92
#
_cell.length_a   1.000
_cell.length_b   1.000
_cell.length_c   1.000
_cell.angle_alpha   90.00
_cell.angle_beta   90.00
_cell.angle_gamma   90.00
#
_symmetry.space_group_name_H-M   'P 1'
#
loop_
_entity.id
_entity.type
_entity.pdbx_description
1 polymer ?
#
loop_
_entity_poly.entity_id
_entity_poly.type
_entity_poly.pdbx_seq_one_letter_code
_entity_poly.pdbx_strand_id
1 'polypeptide(L)'
;MASNQIWTYRDTALTQRNLAGLSVEAVDGSIGKVDEATNDVGASFIVVDTGPWIFGKKVMLPAGVLKNVDLDTETVFVNRTKDQIKNAPEYDEDKVRGDESYRDSYRSDLGSYYGPGGTGYRDDESI
;
A
#
# COMPACT_ATOMS: atom_id res chain seq x y z
N MET A 1 7.50 6.46 -16.59
CA MET A 1 8.63 6.66 -15.71
C MET A 1 8.44 5.93 -14.41
N ALA A 2 9.51 5.73 -13.71
CA ALA A 2 9.48 4.91 -12.49
C ALA A 2 8.51 5.44 -11.44
N SER A 3 8.38 6.76 -11.31
CA SER A 3 7.55 7.35 -10.26
C SER A 3 6.06 7.01 -10.42
N ASN A 4 5.59 6.77 -11.64
CA ASN A 4 4.18 6.43 -11.85
C ASN A 4 3.90 4.97 -11.54
N GLN A 5 4.92 4.14 -11.57
CA GLN A 5 4.72 2.71 -11.36
C GLN A 5 4.39 2.38 -9.92
N ILE A 6 4.77 3.22 -8.98
CA ILE A 6 4.46 2.96 -7.58
C ILE A 6 2.95 2.99 -7.32
N TRP A 7 2.18 3.66 -8.18
CA TRP A 7 0.73 3.75 -8.03
C TRP A 7 0.00 2.85 -9.03
N THR A 8 0.69 1.82 -9.54
CA THR A 8 0.11 0.88 -10.51
C THR A 8 0.30 -0.54 -9.98
N TYR A 9 -0.77 -1.35 -10.06
CA TYR A 9 -0.68 -2.74 -9.66
C TYR A 9 0.29 -3.48 -10.56
N ARG A 10 1.16 -4.26 -9.96
CA ARG A 10 2.19 -5.00 -10.69
C ARG A 10 1.66 -6.30 -11.28
N ASP A 11 0.68 -6.90 -10.62
CA ASP A 11 0.07 -8.15 -11.05
C ASP A 11 -1.37 -7.88 -11.40
N THR A 12 -1.78 -8.24 -12.63
CA THR A 12 -3.15 -8.01 -13.07
C THR A 12 -4.17 -8.78 -12.24
N ALA A 13 -3.77 -9.85 -11.59
CA ALA A 13 -4.67 -10.57 -10.69
C ALA A 13 -5.18 -9.67 -9.57
N LEU A 14 -4.40 -8.65 -9.18
CA LEU A 14 -4.80 -7.70 -8.14
C LEU A 14 -5.92 -6.78 -8.61
N THR A 15 -6.14 -6.67 -9.91
CA THR A 15 -7.18 -5.79 -10.46
C THR A 15 -8.47 -6.54 -10.78
N GLN A 16 -8.48 -7.87 -10.67
CA GLN A 16 -9.60 -8.68 -11.15
C GLN A 16 -10.66 -8.95 -10.10
N ARG A 17 -10.44 -8.50 -8.88
CA ARG A 17 -11.44 -8.63 -7.84
C ARG A 17 -11.29 -7.51 -6.83
N ASN A 18 -12.34 -7.32 -6.05
CA ASN A 18 -12.29 -6.37 -4.94
C ASN A 18 -11.41 -6.95 -3.85
N LEU A 19 -10.35 -6.22 -3.49
CA LEU A 19 -9.41 -6.67 -2.47
C LEU A 19 -9.87 -6.40 -1.05
N ALA A 20 -10.94 -5.64 -0.87
CA ALA A 20 -11.42 -5.29 0.48
C ALA A 20 -11.72 -6.55 1.28
N GLY A 21 -11.28 -6.56 2.53
CA GLY A 21 -11.50 -7.69 3.43
C GLY A 21 -10.43 -8.75 3.41
N LEU A 22 -9.54 -8.74 2.41
CA LEU A 22 -8.47 -9.72 2.35
C LEU A 22 -7.40 -9.40 3.40
N SER A 23 -6.72 -10.44 3.88
CA SER A 23 -5.59 -10.27 4.78
C SER A 23 -4.41 -9.69 4.03
N VAL A 24 -3.54 -8.97 4.74
CA VAL A 24 -2.35 -8.36 4.16
C VAL A 24 -1.13 -8.81 4.94
N GLU A 25 -0.11 -9.30 4.22
CA GLU A 25 1.14 -9.72 4.83
C GLU A 25 2.32 -8.98 4.23
N ALA A 26 3.13 -8.42 5.10
CA ALA A 26 4.43 -7.87 4.74
C ALA A 26 5.43 -9.00 4.60
N VAL A 27 6.66 -8.66 4.20
CA VAL A 27 7.73 -9.65 4.04
C VAL A 27 7.95 -10.46 5.32
N ASP A 28 7.78 -9.82 6.48
CA ASP A 28 8.10 -10.41 7.78
C ASP A 28 6.88 -10.59 8.68
N GLY A 29 5.68 -10.56 8.14
CA GLY A 29 4.51 -10.93 8.93
C GLY A 29 3.24 -10.18 8.57
N SER A 30 2.16 -10.54 9.23
CA SER A 30 0.83 -9.98 9.00
C SER A 30 0.74 -8.54 9.47
N ILE A 31 0.04 -7.69 8.70
CA ILE A 31 -0.14 -6.29 9.09
C ILE A 31 -1.62 -5.90 9.23
N GLY A 32 -2.54 -6.72 8.77
CA GLY A 32 -3.95 -6.40 8.93
C GLY A 32 -4.80 -6.86 7.77
N LYS A 33 -5.84 -6.10 7.47
CA LYS A 33 -6.77 -6.42 6.38
C LYS A 33 -7.01 -5.20 5.52
N VAL A 34 -7.31 -5.45 4.25
CA VAL A 34 -7.65 -4.37 3.32
C VAL A 34 -8.99 -3.78 3.72
N ASP A 35 -8.97 -2.49 4.03
CA ASP A 35 -10.18 -1.73 4.34
C ASP A 35 -10.80 -1.18 3.06
N GLU A 36 -9.95 -0.77 2.13
CA GLU A 36 -10.39 -0.11 0.91
C GLU A 36 -9.34 -0.32 -0.16
N ALA A 37 -9.78 -0.47 -1.41
CA ALA A 37 -8.87 -0.63 -2.54
C ALA A 37 -9.42 0.15 -3.73
N THR A 38 -8.53 0.76 -4.51
CA THR A 38 -8.90 1.47 -5.73
C THR A 38 -8.25 0.81 -6.93
N ASN A 39 -8.75 1.16 -8.11
CA ASN A 39 -8.19 0.67 -9.35
C ASN A 39 -8.24 1.78 -10.40
N ASP A 40 -7.61 2.91 -10.08
CA ASP A 40 -7.51 4.04 -10.99
C ASP A 40 -6.14 4.04 -11.64
N VAL A 41 -6.09 4.19 -12.94
CA VAL A 41 -4.83 4.14 -13.69
C VAL A 41 -3.86 5.18 -13.14
N GLY A 42 -2.68 4.73 -12.72
CA GLY A 42 -1.63 5.61 -12.20
C GLY A 42 -1.89 6.20 -10.84
N ALA A 43 -2.99 5.79 -10.17
CA ALA A 43 -3.35 6.34 -8.86
C ALA A 43 -4.00 5.28 -7.97
N SER A 44 -3.58 4.03 -8.12
CA SER A 44 -4.18 2.92 -7.38
C SER A 44 -3.47 2.70 -6.05
N PHE A 45 -4.25 2.36 -5.03
CA PHE A 45 -3.73 2.12 -3.70
C PHE A 45 -4.69 1.23 -2.93
N ILE A 46 -4.22 0.73 -1.79
CA ILE A 46 -5.11 0.11 -0.79
C ILE A 46 -4.92 0.84 0.53
N VAL A 47 -5.96 0.80 1.37
CA VAL A 47 -5.88 1.24 2.76
C VAL A 47 -6.02 0.01 3.62
N VAL A 48 -5.08 -0.18 4.53
CA VAL A 48 -5.03 -1.36 5.41
C VAL A 48 -5.39 -0.95 6.82
N ASP A 49 -6.36 -1.67 7.39
CA ASP A 49 -6.68 -1.56 8.80
C ASP A 49 -5.70 -2.46 9.54
N THR A 50 -4.83 -1.87 10.33
CA THR A 50 -3.74 -2.60 10.97
C THR A 50 -4.16 -3.38 12.20
N GLY A 51 -5.42 -3.22 12.64
CA GLY A 51 -5.91 -3.95 13.81
C GLY A 51 -5.02 -3.72 15.02
N PRO A 52 -4.59 -4.80 15.70
CA PRO A 52 -3.78 -4.63 16.91
C PRO A 52 -2.32 -4.28 16.65
N TRP A 53 -1.82 -4.38 15.41
CA TRP A 53 -0.40 -4.14 15.13
C TRP A 53 -0.01 -2.67 15.36
N ILE A 54 -0.78 -1.74 14.75
CA ILE A 54 -0.64 -0.32 15.07
C ILE A 54 -2.02 0.13 15.51
N PHE A 55 -2.28 -0.03 16.79
CA PHE A 55 -3.61 0.07 17.37
C PHE A 55 -4.31 1.37 16.95
N GLY A 56 -5.49 1.23 16.36
CA GLY A 56 -6.31 2.35 15.97
C GLY A 56 -5.85 3.09 14.73
N LYS A 57 -4.87 2.55 14.01
CA LYS A 57 -4.31 3.22 12.83
C LYS A 57 -4.65 2.48 11.55
N LYS A 58 -4.66 3.23 10.45
CA LYS A 58 -4.72 2.68 9.11
C LYS A 58 -3.49 3.15 8.36
N VAL A 59 -3.10 2.40 7.34
CA VAL A 59 -1.98 2.80 6.48
C VAL A 59 -2.43 2.73 5.02
N MET A 60 -1.91 3.64 4.21
CA MET A 60 -2.15 3.61 2.76
C MET A 60 -0.91 3.01 2.10
N LEU A 61 -1.13 2.05 1.21
CA LEU A 61 -0.06 1.42 0.45
C LEU A 61 -0.29 1.66 -1.03
N PRO A 62 0.68 2.26 -1.73
CA PRO A 62 0.59 2.38 -3.18
C PRO A 62 0.49 1.00 -3.82
N ALA A 63 -0.25 0.89 -4.91
CA ALA A 63 -0.46 -0.39 -5.57
C ALA A 63 0.85 -1.07 -5.98
N GLY A 64 1.87 -0.29 -6.29
CA GLY A 64 3.15 -0.84 -6.75
C GLY A 64 3.95 -1.58 -5.69
N VAL A 65 3.60 -1.46 -4.41
CA VAL A 65 4.26 -2.24 -3.37
C VAL A 65 3.59 -3.57 -3.12
N LEU A 66 2.43 -3.82 -3.74
CA LEU A 66 1.74 -5.10 -3.63
C LEU A 66 2.36 -6.09 -4.61
N LYS A 67 2.82 -7.21 -4.10
CA LYS A 67 3.52 -8.20 -4.90
C LYS A 67 2.55 -9.08 -5.66
N ASN A 68 1.61 -9.70 -4.94
CA ASN A 68 0.61 -10.58 -5.54
C ASN A 68 -0.50 -10.85 -4.54
N VAL A 69 -1.50 -11.59 -4.99
CA VAL A 69 -2.59 -12.05 -4.14
C VAL A 69 -2.70 -13.56 -4.26
N ASP A 70 -2.89 -14.22 -3.12
CA ASP A 70 -3.19 -15.65 -3.07
C ASP A 70 -4.68 -15.78 -2.76
N LEU A 71 -5.45 -16.22 -3.75
CA LEU A 71 -6.89 -16.31 -3.61
C LEU A 71 -7.33 -17.48 -2.74
N ASP A 72 -6.50 -18.51 -2.62
CA ASP A 72 -6.81 -19.65 -1.77
C ASP A 72 -6.77 -19.28 -0.30
N THR A 73 -5.79 -18.49 0.10
CA THR A 73 -5.64 -18.02 1.46
C THR A 73 -6.26 -16.65 1.68
N GLU A 74 -6.75 -16.02 0.62
CA GLU A 74 -7.32 -14.67 0.64
C GLU A 74 -6.35 -13.67 1.26
N THR A 75 -5.12 -13.68 0.77
CA THR A 75 -4.04 -12.86 1.31
C THR A 75 -3.37 -12.05 0.21
N VAL A 76 -3.17 -10.76 0.48
CA VAL A 76 -2.39 -9.87 -0.37
C VAL A 76 -0.99 -9.78 0.22
N PHE A 77 0.02 -9.99 -0.61
CA PHE A 77 1.42 -9.92 -0.17
C PHE A 77 2.05 -8.62 -0.59
N VAL A 78 2.74 -7.99 0.36
CA VAL A 78 3.38 -6.67 0.17
C VAL A 78 4.88 -6.87 0.18
N ASN A 79 5.57 -6.24 -0.78
CA ASN A 79 7.03 -6.35 -0.88
C ASN A 79 7.71 -5.26 -0.06
N ARG A 80 7.33 -5.17 1.21
CA ARG A 80 7.95 -4.25 2.16
C ARG A 80 7.91 -4.92 3.53
N THR A 81 8.86 -4.55 4.39
CA THR A 81 8.87 -5.05 5.77
C THR A 81 7.88 -4.26 6.62
N LYS A 82 7.53 -4.83 7.77
CA LYS A 82 6.64 -4.15 8.72
C LYS A 82 7.25 -2.82 9.17
N ASP A 83 8.56 -2.77 9.39
CA ASP A 83 9.22 -1.53 9.80
C ASP A 83 9.14 -0.48 8.71
N GLN A 84 9.32 -0.86 7.44
CA GLN A 84 9.20 0.08 6.35
C GLN A 84 7.78 0.67 6.29
N ILE A 85 6.78 -0.15 6.50
CA ILE A 85 5.38 0.30 6.48
C ILE A 85 5.09 1.19 7.69
N LYS A 86 5.58 0.80 8.85
CA LYS A 86 5.34 1.56 10.09
C LYS A 86 5.97 2.94 10.04
N ASN A 87 7.13 3.07 9.41
CA ASN A 87 7.87 4.33 9.35
C ASN A 87 7.47 5.22 8.19
N ALA A 88 6.51 4.81 7.37
CA ALA A 88 6.00 5.62 6.28
C ALA A 88 5.24 6.84 6.81
N PRO A 89 5.03 7.86 5.97
CA PRO A 89 4.20 9.01 6.37
C PRO A 89 2.84 8.54 6.88
N GLU A 90 2.42 9.11 8.00
CA GLU A 90 1.19 8.70 8.67
C GLU A 90 -0.04 9.04 7.84
N TYR A 91 -0.94 8.07 7.69
CA TYR A 91 -2.18 8.27 6.96
C TYR A 91 -3.23 8.85 7.90
N ASP A 92 -3.69 10.07 7.62
CA ASP A 92 -4.77 10.70 8.35
C ASP A 92 -5.99 10.73 7.44
N GLU A 93 -6.91 9.82 7.69
CA GLU A 93 -8.07 9.61 6.82
C GLU A 93 -8.93 10.87 6.72
N ASP A 94 -9.14 11.54 7.84
CA ASP A 94 -10.00 12.73 7.85
C ASP A 94 -9.41 13.86 7.03
N LYS A 95 -8.10 14.07 7.13
CA LYS A 95 -7.43 15.12 6.37
C LYS A 95 -7.38 14.78 4.89
N VAL A 96 -7.13 13.52 4.57
CA VAL A 96 -7.08 13.08 3.17
C VAL A 96 -8.45 13.27 2.51
N ARG A 97 -9.53 12.98 3.22
CA ARG A 97 -10.87 13.11 2.67
C ARG A 97 -11.34 14.55 2.61
N GLY A 98 -10.91 15.37 3.56
CA GLY A 98 -11.42 16.72 3.71
C GLY A 98 -10.61 17.80 3.03
N ASP A 99 -9.41 17.52 2.57
CA ASP A 99 -8.51 18.52 2.02
C ASP A 99 -7.75 17.97 0.84
N GLU A 100 -8.11 18.43 -0.36
CA GLU A 100 -7.50 17.96 -1.60
C GLU A 100 -6.00 18.27 -1.65
N SER A 101 -5.61 19.41 -1.18
CA SER A 101 -4.21 19.83 -1.13
C SER A 101 -3.40 18.92 -0.24
N TYR A 102 -3.95 18.59 0.92
CA TYR A 102 -3.29 17.66 1.84
C TYR A 102 -3.18 16.28 1.20
N ARG A 103 -4.23 15.82 0.54
CA ARG A 103 -4.25 14.51 -0.10
C ARG A 103 -3.16 14.40 -1.17
N ASP A 104 -3.03 15.44 -2.00
CA ASP A 104 -2.03 15.44 -3.06
C ASP A 104 -0.62 15.44 -2.49
N SER A 105 -0.39 16.25 -1.46
CA SER A 105 0.90 16.31 -0.77
C SER A 105 1.24 14.99 -0.11
N TYR A 106 0.26 14.38 0.57
CA TYR A 106 0.45 13.09 1.22
C TYR A 106 0.80 12.01 0.21
N ARG A 107 0.10 11.96 -0.91
CA ARG A 107 0.38 10.98 -1.97
C ARG A 107 1.78 11.17 -2.54
N SER A 108 2.17 12.40 -2.75
CA SER A 108 3.51 12.70 -3.25
C SER A 108 4.58 12.22 -2.27
N ASP A 109 4.39 12.50 -0.98
CA ASP A 109 5.32 12.06 0.05
C ASP A 109 5.38 10.54 0.14
N LEU A 110 4.23 9.89 0.09
CA LEU A 110 4.16 8.44 0.18
C LEU A 110 4.82 7.78 -1.03
N GLY A 111 4.58 8.31 -2.22
CA GLY A 111 5.20 7.81 -3.43
C GLY A 111 6.71 7.95 -3.41
N SER A 112 7.19 9.06 -2.89
CA SER A 112 8.63 9.27 -2.74
C SER A 112 9.23 8.33 -1.70
N TYR A 113 8.50 8.08 -0.63
CA TYR A 113 8.98 7.20 0.43
C TYR A 113 9.17 5.77 -0.07
N TYR A 114 8.17 5.23 -0.77
CA TYR A 114 8.21 3.85 -1.24
C TYR A 114 8.92 3.69 -2.59
N GLY A 115 9.10 4.77 -3.34
CA GLY A 115 9.70 4.72 -4.65
C GLY A 115 11.22 4.67 -4.62
N PRO A 116 11.86 4.53 -5.78
CA PRO A 116 13.33 4.48 -5.86
C PRO A 116 13.95 5.71 -5.20
N GLY A 117 14.93 5.47 -4.35
CA GLY A 117 15.59 6.52 -3.59
C GLY A 117 14.95 6.85 -2.27
N GLY A 118 13.74 6.35 -2.00
CA GLY A 118 13.07 6.57 -0.73
C GLY A 118 13.51 5.60 0.34
N THR A 119 13.27 5.97 1.59
CA THR A 119 13.65 5.15 2.75
C THR A 119 12.90 3.82 2.78
N GLY A 120 11.67 3.82 2.29
CA GLY A 120 10.85 2.60 2.27
C GLY A 120 10.95 1.82 0.97
N TYR A 121 11.90 2.16 0.11
CA TYR A 121 12.07 1.45 -1.15
C TYR A 121 12.66 0.07 -0.92
N ARG A 122 12.15 -0.90 -1.66
CA ARG A 122 12.71 -2.24 -1.66
C ARG A 122 12.75 -2.74 -3.09
N ASP A 123 13.94 -3.10 -3.54
CA ASP A 123 14.14 -3.64 -4.87
C ASP A 123 13.83 -5.13 -4.84
N ASP A 124 12.76 -5.53 -5.53
CA ASP A 124 12.37 -6.92 -5.59
C ASP A 124 12.69 -7.58 -6.93
N GLU A 125 13.38 -6.85 -7.79
CA GLU A 125 13.71 -7.39 -9.10
C GLU A 125 14.86 -8.38 -9.05
N SER A 126 15.55 -8.42 -7.95
CA SER A 126 16.60 -9.39 -7.75
C SER A 126 16.05 -10.81 -7.56
N ILE A 127 14.77 -10.94 -7.47
CA ILE A 127 14.12 -12.23 -7.26
C ILE A 127 14.09 -13.04 -8.54
#